data_68497decf8e6865568ddf99ae1db2c0d
#
_entry.id   68497decf8e6865568ddf99ae1db2c0d
#
_cell.length_a   1.000
_cell.length_b   1.000
_cell.length_c   1.000
_cell.angle_alpha   90.00
_cell.angle_beta   90.00
_cell.angle_gamma   90.00
#
_symmetry.space_group_name_H-M   'P 1'
#
loop_
_entity.id
_entity.type
_entity.pdbx_description
1 polymer ?
#
loop_
_entity_poly.entity_id
_entity_poly.type
_entity_poly.pdbx_seq_one_letter_code
_entity_poly.pdbx_strand_id
1 'polypeptide(L)'
;MPKRILVVDDDEMVLMALNELLRPEGYEVHTVLSGAEALERLDQNGYDLLVLDIIMPEMDGFELCKRIREREGYKHTPIVFLTAKSQEEDKVIGFEAGANLFLSKPIAPDKLLEIISDTID
;
A
#
# COMPACT_ATOMS: atom_id res chain seq x y z
N MET A 1 14.74 11.50 -10.07
CA MET A 1 14.57 10.57 -8.91
C MET A 1 13.36 9.70 -9.15
N PRO A 2 13.49 8.37 -9.07
CA PRO A 2 12.33 7.51 -9.22
C PRO A 2 11.37 7.68 -8.05
N LYS A 3 10.11 7.48 -8.32
CA LYS A 3 9.09 7.44 -7.26
C LYS A 3 9.28 6.16 -6.46
N ARG A 4 9.10 6.24 -5.16
CA ARG A 4 9.32 5.12 -4.24
C ARG A 4 7.99 4.61 -3.67
N ILE A 5 7.78 3.30 -3.79
CA ILE A 5 6.55 2.64 -3.37
C ILE A 5 6.87 1.62 -2.29
N LEU A 6 6.12 1.63 -1.20
CA LEU A 6 6.18 0.60 -0.17
C LEU A 6 4.97 -0.30 -0.30
N VAL A 7 5.20 -1.61 -0.40
CA VAL A 7 4.13 -2.61 -0.48
C VAL A 7 4.13 -3.44 0.80
N VAL A 8 3.00 -3.50 1.46
CA VAL A 8 2.84 -4.21 2.74
C VAL A 8 1.80 -5.32 2.58
N ASP A 9 2.23 -6.56 2.71
CA ASP A 9 1.36 -7.74 2.60
C ASP A 9 2.07 -8.90 3.29
N ASP A 10 1.35 -9.72 4.04
CA ASP A 10 1.97 -10.86 4.72
C ASP A 10 2.16 -12.07 3.79
N ASP A 11 1.67 -11.98 2.56
CA ASP A 11 1.86 -13.02 1.54
C ASP A 11 3.05 -12.67 0.65
N GLU A 12 4.13 -13.42 0.79
CA GLU A 12 5.36 -13.21 0.01
C GLU A 12 5.13 -13.28 -1.49
N MET A 13 4.18 -14.11 -1.93
CA MET A 13 3.88 -14.24 -3.37
C MET A 13 3.31 -12.95 -3.93
N VAL A 14 2.47 -12.28 -3.14
CA VAL A 14 1.92 -10.97 -3.55
C VAL A 14 3.03 -9.94 -3.65
N LEU A 15 3.93 -9.92 -2.65
CA LEU A 15 5.05 -8.98 -2.66
C LEU A 15 5.95 -9.19 -3.88
N MET A 16 6.25 -10.44 -4.20
CA MET A 16 7.06 -10.76 -5.38
C MET A 16 6.39 -10.31 -6.66
N ALA A 17 5.10 -10.61 -6.79
CA ALA A 17 4.35 -10.26 -7.99
C ALA A 17 4.32 -8.74 -8.20
N LEU A 18 4.07 -7.97 -7.14
CA LEU A 18 4.04 -6.51 -7.25
C LEU A 18 5.41 -5.93 -7.51
N ASN A 19 6.44 -6.50 -6.92
CA ASN A 19 7.80 -6.08 -7.17
C ASN A 19 8.17 -6.26 -8.65
N GLU A 20 7.85 -7.44 -9.20
CA GLU A 20 8.12 -7.74 -10.61
C GLU A 20 7.27 -6.89 -11.57
N LEU A 21 6.08 -6.51 -11.16
CA LEU A 21 5.20 -5.68 -11.95
C LEU A 21 5.66 -4.21 -11.98
N LEU A 22 6.05 -3.69 -10.83
CA LEU A 22 6.30 -2.24 -10.67
C LEU A 22 7.72 -1.81 -11.01
N ARG A 23 8.73 -2.62 -10.70
CA ARG A 23 10.12 -2.22 -10.96
C ARG A 23 10.43 -1.91 -12.42
N PRO A 24 9.95 -2.72 -13.40
CA PRO A 24 10.24 -2.40 -14.81
C PRO A 24 9.67 -1.07 -15.27
N GLU A 25 8.69 -0.53 -14.54
CA GLU A 25 8.10 0.77 -14.88
C GLU A 25 8.90 1.95 -14.33
N GLY A 26 10.03 1.67 -13.68
CA GLY A 26 10.92 2.72 -13.18
C GLY A 26 10.72 3.08 -11.72
N TYR A 27 9.83 2.40 -11.01
CA TYR A 27 9.61 2.66 -9.58
C TYR A 27 10.67 1.98 -8.72
N GLU A 28 11.02 2.63 -7.62
CA GLU A 28 11.81 1.98 -6.57
C GLU A 28 10.80 1.32 -5.63
N VAL A 29 10.87 0.00 -5.48
CA VAL A 29 9.87 -0.77 -4.73
C VAL A 29 10.51 -1.41 -3.51
N HIS A 30 9.92 -1.17 -2.35
CA HIS A 30 10.29 -1.84 -1.10
C HIS A 30 9.10 -2.67 -0.65
N THR A 31 9.38 -3.87 -0.14
CA THR A 31 8.33 -4.79 0.30
C THR A 31 8.57 -5.20 1.75
N VAL A 32 7.51 -5.26 2.54
CA VAL A 32 7.57 -5.71 3.92
C VAL A 32 6.40 -6.63 4.22
N LEU A 33 6.55 -7.47 5.24
CA LEU A 33 5.59 -8.53 5.57
C LEU A 33 4.61 -8.16 6.67
N SER A 34 4.79 -7.03 7.33
CA SER A 34 3.97 -6.66 8.48
C SER A 34 3.84 -5.16 8.65
N GLY A 35 2.84 -4.76 9.43
CA GLY A 35 2.66 -3.35 9.76
C GLY A 35 3.82 -2.78 10.56
N ALA A 36 4.38 -3.57 11.48
CA ALA A 36 5.52 -3.14 12.28
C ALA A 36 6.73 -2.83 11.41
N GLU A 37 7.04 -3.70 10.45
CA GLU A 37 8.12 -3.45 9.50
C GLU A 37 7.85 -2.23 8.64
N ALA A 38 6.58 -2.04 8.24
CA ALA A 38 6.21 -0.87 7.45
C ALA A 38 6.51 0.42 8.20
N LEU A 39 6.12 0.48 9.47
CA LEU A 39 6.36 1.68 10.28
C LEU A 39 7.85 1.96 10.45
N GLU A 40 8.67 0.94 10.62
CA GLU A 40 10.13 1.10 10.68
C GLU A 40 10.67 1.69 9.38
N ARG A 41 10.17 1.21 8.23
CA ARG A 41 10.61 1.71 6.93
C ARG A 41 10.23 3.16 6.71
N LEU A 42 9.07 3.57 7.20
CA LEU A 42 8.64 4.96 7.08
C LEU A 42 9.58 5.91 7.82
N ASP A 43 10.17 5.46 8.92
CA ASP A 43 11.12 6.27 9.69
C ASP A 43 12.48 6.40 9.01
N GLN A 44 12.80 5.48 8.11
CA GLN A 44 14.10 5.42 7.44
C GLN A 44 14.09 6.03 6.05
N ASN A 45 12.94 6.02 5.37
CA ASN A 45 12.82 6.41 3.96
C ASN A 45 11.58 7.27 3.75
N GLY A 46 11.59 8.05 2.66
CA GLY A 46 10.39 8.72 2.19
C GLY A 46 9.73 7.87 1.10
N TYR A 47 8.43 7.75 1.13
CA TYR A 47 7.68 7.02 0.12
C TYR A 47 6.66 7.93 -0.55
N ASP A 48 6.41 7.67 -1.84
CA ASP A 48 5.47 8.44 -2.63
C ASP A 48 4.10 7.76 -2.72
N LEU A 49 4.06 6.46 -2.45
CA LEU A 49 2.83 5.68 -2.46
C LEU A 49 2.98 4.48 -1.53
N LEU A 50 1.90 4.14 -0.85
CA LEU A 50 1.86 2.98 0.03
C LEU A 50 0.73 2.05 -0.45
N VAL A 51 1.05 0.77 -0.65
CA VAL A 51 0.06 -0.26 -1.01
C VAL A 51 -0.05 -1.21 0.16
N LEU A 52 -1.23 -1.31 0.75
CA LEU A 52 -1.45 -2.07 1.98
C LEU A 52 -2.50 -3.15 1.78
N ASP A 53 -2.26 -4.34 2.35
CA ASP A 53 -3.33 -5.31 2.55
C ASP A 53 -3.99 -5.04 3.89
N ILE A 54 -5.22 -5.49 4.07
CA ILE A 54 -5.97 -5.35 5.32
C ILE A 54 -5.74 -6.54 6.21
N ILE A 55 -5.79 -7.76 5.64
CA ILE A 55 -5.73 -9.01 6.42
C ILE A 55 -4.29 -9.36 6.73
N MET A 56 -3.83 -8.97 7.91
CA MET A 56 -2.47 -9.28 8.37
C MET A 56 -2.53 -9.59 9.87
N PRO A 57 -1.64 -10.48 10.36
CA PRO A 57 -1.63 -10.78 11.80
C PRO A 57 -1.14 -9.59 12.61
N GLU A 58 -1.57 -9.53 13.85
CA GLU A 58 -1.19 -8.53 14.87
C GLU A 58 -1.72 -7.13 14.58
N MET A 59 -1.27 -6.50 13.51
CA MET A 59 -1.74 -5.17 13.11
C MET A 59 -2.34 -5.30 11.72
N ASP A 60 -3.66 -5.07 11.59
CA ASP A 60 -4.29 -5.12 10.28
C ASP A 60 -4.04 -3.84 9.49
N GLY A 61 -4.46 -3.83 8.22
CA GLY A 61 -4.23 -2.69 7.34
C GLY A 61 -4.95 -1.42 7.76
N PHE A 62 -6.10 -1.53 8.40
CA PHE A 62 -6.83 -0.35 8.88
C PHE A 62 -6.04 0.36 9.98
N GLU A 63 -5.55 -0.40 10.94
CA GLU A 63 -4.75 0.14 12.04
C GLU A 63 -3.44 0.74 11.48
N LEU A 64 -2.80 0.03 10.57
CA LEU A 64 -1.58 0.52 9.94
C LEU A 64 -1.82 1.86 9.23
N CYS A 65 -2.90 1.97 8.47
CA CYS A 65 -3.23 3.19 7.75
C CYS A 65 -3.39 4.38 8.72
N LYS A 66 -4.10 4.17 9.83
CA LYS A 66 -4.26 5.19 10.85
C LYS A 66 -2.92 5.64 11.42
N ARG A 67 -2.04 4.69 11.72
CA ARG A 67 -0.72 4.99 12.27
C ARG A 67 0.16 5.72 11.27
N ILE A 68 0.06 5.37 10.00
CA ILE A 68 0.78 6.08 8.94
C ILE A 68 0.36 7.54 8.89
N ARG A 69 -0.95 7.79 8.95
CA ARG A 69 -1.49 9.15 8.89
C ARG A 69 -1.09 10.03 10.08
N GLU A 70 -0.76 9.41 11.20
CA GLU A 70 -0.28 10.12 12.38
C GLU A 70 1.17 10.57 12.25
N ARG A 71 1.93 9.98 11.32
CA ARG A 71 3.33 10.33 11.13
C ARG A 71 3.49 11.61 10.33
N GLU A 72 4.39 12.44 10.76
CA GLU A 72 4.74 13.67 10.05
C GLU A 72 5.34 13.32 8.70
N GLY A 73 4.89 14.01 7.65
CA GLY A 73 5.34 13.72 6.30
C GLY A 73 4.46 12.74 5.53
N TYR A 74 3.53 12.06 6.22
CA TYR A 74 2.66 11.08 5.58
C TYR A 74 1.18 11.42 5.64
N LYS A 75 0.83 12.63 5.99
CA LYS A 75 -0.58 13.05 6.08
C LYS A 75 -1.29 13.05 4.73
N HIS A 76 -0.55 13.25 3.67
CA HIS A 76 -1.12 13.38 2.31
C HIS A 76 -0.56 12.37 1.31
N THR A 77 0.36 11.50 1.72
CA THR A 77 0.92 10.48 0.85
C THR A 77 -0.20 9.52 0.43
N PRO A 78 -0.35 9.22 -0.87
CA PRO A 78 -1.38 8.29 -1.31
C PRO A 78 -1.25 6.92 -0.67
N ILE A 79 -2.36 6.42 -0.13
CA ILE A 79 -2.46 5.07 0.42
C ILE A 79 -3.54 4.33 -0.36
N VAL A 80 -3.16 3.16 -0.88
CA VAL A 80 -4.05 2.28 -1.65
C VAL A 80 -4.18 0.97 -0.90
N PHE A 81 -5.39 0.57 -0.57
CA PHE A 81 -5.62 -0.80 -0.11
C PHE A 81 -5.76 -1.72 -1.31
N LEU A 82 -5.08 -2.86 -1.26
CA LEU A 82 -5.22 -3.93 -2.23
C LEU A 82 -5.44 -5.21 -1.43
N THR A 83 -6.67 -5.70 -1.41
CA THR A 83 -7.07 -6.73 -0.46
C THR A 83 -8.19 -7.62 -0.98
N ALA A 84 -8.26 -8.85 -0.45
CA ALA A 84 -9.38 -9.74 -0.71
C ALA A 84 -10.61 -9.37 0.14
N LYS A 85 -10.41 -8.56 1.20
CA LYS A 85 -11.48 -8.10 2.08
C LYS A 85 -12.09 -6.81 1.52
N SER A 86 -13.12 -6.96 0.69
CA SER A 86 -13.60 -5.86 -0.13
C SER A 86 -15.11 -5.65 -0.14
N GLN A 87 -15.76 -5.84 1.00
CA GLN A 87 -17.17 -5.53 1.14
C GLN A 87 -17.36 -4.03 1.31
N GLU A 88 -18.57 -3.54 1.11
CA GLU A 88 -18.85 -2.10 1.21
C GLU A 88 -18.46 -1.51 2.57
N GLU A 89 -18.75 -2.22 3.64
CA GLU A 89 -18.37 -1.78 4.98
C GLU A 89 -16.86 -1.69 5.16
N ASP A 90 -16.11 -2.58 4.52
CA ASP A 90 -14.65 -2.54 4.56
C ASP A 90 -14.12 -1.28 3.87
N LYS A 91 -14.73 -0.91 2.75
CA LYS A 91 -14.34 0.28 2.02
C LYS A 91 -14.59 1.54 2.83
N VAL A 92 -15.74 1.59 3.52
CA VAL A 92 -16.04 2.72 4.40
C VAL A 92 -14.99 2.86 5.50
N ILE A 93 -14.67 1.75 6.17
CA ILE A 93 -13.65 1.73 7.23
C ILE A 93 -12.30 2.16 6.68
N GLY A 94 -11.93 1.67 5.48
CA GLY A 94 -10.66 2.02 4.84
C GLY A 94 -10.54 3.50 4.54
N PHE A 95 -11.56 4.10 3.97
CA PHE A 95 -11.54 5.52 3.67
C PHE A 95 -11.56 6.37 4.94
N GLU A 96 -12.29 5.95 5.96
CA GLU A 96 -12.28 6.62 7.27
C GLU A 96 -10.92 6.53 7.94
N ALA A 97 -10.18 5.45 7.72
CA ALA A 97 -8.82 5.28 8.24
C ALA A 97 -7.81 6.20 7.52
N GLY A 98 -8.17 6.73 6.36
CA GLY A 98 -7.34 7.67 5.64
C GLY A 98 -6.84 7.21 4.27
N ALA A 99 -7.35 6.10 3.74
CA ALA A 99 -6.96 5.62 2.42
C ALA A 99 -7.52 6.49 1.30
N ASN A 100 -6.79 6.57 0.20
CA ASN A 100 -7.21 7.30 -1.00
C ASN A 100 -7.94 6.39 -1.98
N LEU A 101 -7.52 5.12 -2.06
CA LEU A 101 -8.12 4.16 -2.98
C LEU A 101 -8.28 2.81 -2.28
N PHE A 102 -9.25 2.05 -2.75
CA PHE A 102 -9.54 0.72 -2.24
C PHE A 102 -9.75 -0.23 -3.41
N LEU A 103 -8.83 -1.17 -3.59
CA LEU A 103 -8.84 -2.11 -4.71
C LEU A 103 -9.01 -3.54 -4.20
N SER A 104 -9.75 -4.33 -4.94
CA SER A 104 -10.03 -5.72 -4.59
C SER A 104 -9.11 -6.68 -5.32
N LYS A 105 -8.61 -7.70 -4.62
CA LYS A 105 -7.89 -8.81 -5.24
C LYS A 105 -8.90 -9.81 -5.80
N PRO A 106 -8.61 -10.44 -6.95
CA PRO A 106 -7.48 -10.16 -7.82
C PRO A 106 -7.71 -8.91 -8.67
N ILE A 107 -6.64 -8.24 -9.04
CA ILE A 107 -6.72 -7.09 -9.95
C ILE A 107 -5.82 -7.37 -11.15
N ALA A 108 -6.27 -6.98 -12.34
CA ALA A 108 -5.46 -7.15 -13.54
C ALA A 108 -4.19 -6.30 -13.44
N PRO A 109 -3.02 -6.86 -13.78
CA PRO A 109 -1.75 -6.12 -13.68
C PRO A 109 -1.77 -4.78 -14.41
N ASP A 110 -2.30 -4.75 -15.63
CA ASP A 110 -2.37 -3.51 -16.41
C ASP A 110 -3.21 -2.45 -15.72
N LYS A 111 -4.29 -2.88 -15.09
CA LYS A 111 -5.19 -1.98 -14.38
C LYS A 111 -4.50 -1.36 -13.15
N LEU A 112 -3.76 -2.20 -12.42
CA LEU A 112 -3.03 -1.73 -11.26
C LEU A 112 -1.95 -0.72 -11.66
N LEU A 113 -1.20 -1.00 -12.74
CA LEU A 113 -0.19 -0.08 -13.24
C LEU A 113 -0.81 1.27 -13.63
N GLU A 114 -1.95 1.23 -14.30
CA GLU A 114 -2.66 2.46 -14.70
C GLU A 114 -3.06 3.28 -13.48
N ILE A 115 -3.64 2.63 -12.47
CA ILE A 115 -4.09 3.30 -11.25
C ILE A 115 -2.91 3.94 -10.52
N ILE A 116 -1.80 3.21 -10.38
CA ILE A 116 -0.62 3.72 -9.69
C ILE A 116 -0.03 4.90 -10.45
N SER A 117 0.12 4.77 -11.76
CA SER A 117 0.65 5.85 -12.59
C SER A 117 -0.22 7.10 -12.49
N ASP A 118 -1.55 6.94 -12.57
CA ASP A 118 -2.47 8.07 -12.45
C ASP A 118 -2.41 8.73 -11.07
N THR A 119 -1.99 7.99 -10.07
CA THR A 119 -1.96 8.48 -8.69
C THR A 119 -0.69 9.27 -8.38
N ILE A 120 0.46 8.85 -8.89
CA ILE A 120 1.74 9.43 -8.50
C ILE A 120 2.60 10.00 -9.63
N ASP A 121 2.26 9.73 -10.88
CA ASP A 121 3.03 10.27 -12.02
C ASP A 121 2.44 11.56 -12.60
#